data_82c04c50329734474474c0dcbb4d459e
#
_entry.id   82c04c50329734474474c0dcbb4d459e
#
_cell.length_a   1.000
_cell.length_b   1.000
_cell.length_c   1.000
_cell.angle_alpha   90.00
_cell.angle_beta   90.00
_cell.angle_gamma   90.00
#
_symmetry.space_group_name_H-M   'P 1'
#
loop_
_entity.id
_entity.type
_entity.pdbx_description
1 polymer ?
#
loop_
_entity_poly.entity_id
_entity_poly.type
_entity_poly.pdbx_seq_one_letter_code
_entity_poly.pdbx_strand_id
1 'polypeptide(L)'
;MKILITGGAGFVGSSLAIALKTNYPAYEIFCLDNLKRKGSELNIARLAQAGITFVHGDIRNKEDFDSIPAVDTVIEASAEPSVLAGLDGTPDYLINTNLFGTVNCLNY
;
A
#
# COMPACT_ATOMS: atom_id res chain seq x y z
N MET A 1 -13.89 -4.12 -11.60
CA MET A 1 -13.59 -4.18 -10.15
C MET A 1 -12.59 -3.11 -9.80
N LYS A 2 -12.82 -2.43 -8.68
CA LYS A 2 -11.88 -1.45 -8.14
C LYS A 2 -11.16 -2.08 -6.95
N ILE A 3 -9.85 -2.01 -6.94
CA ILE A 3 -8.99 -2.64 -5.91
C ILE A 3 -8.05 -1.60 -5.34
N LEU A 4 -7.96 -1.54 -4.02
CA LEU A 4 -6.92 -0.80 -3.32
C LEU A 4 -5.88 -1.77 -2.78
N ILE A 5 -4.61 -1.49 -3.06
CA ILE A 5 -3.48 -2.25 -2.51
C ILE A 5 -2.67 -1.29 -1.65
N THR A 6 -2.66 -1.50 -0.34
CA THR A 6 -1.78 -0.75 0.56
C THR A 6 -0.39 -1.37 0.56
N GLY A 7 0.63 -0.57 0.81
CA GLY A 7 2.00 -1.02 0.55
C GLY A 7 2.27 -1.22 -0.94
N GLY A 8 1.55 -0.49 -1.77
CA GLY A 8 1.51 -0.71 -3.22
C GLY A 8 2.77 -0.36 -3.98
N ALA A 9 3.72 0.37 -3.37
CA ALA A 9 5.03 0.62 -3.97
C ALA A 9 6.10 -0.34 -3.45
N GLY A 10 5.76 -1.21 -2.50
CA GLY A 10 6.65 -2.24 -2.01
C GLY A 10 6.83 -3.37 -3.00
N PHE A 11 7.74 -4.31 -2.68
CA PHE A 11 8.02 -5.43 -3.57
C PHE A 11 6.78 -6.29 -3.81
N VAL A 12 6.11 -6.71 -2.75
CA VAL A 12 4.92 -7.57 -2.85
C VAL A 12 3.75 -6.80 -3.47
N GLY A 13 3.46 -5.61 -2.94
CA GLY A 13 2.30 -4.83 -3.38
C GLY A 13 2.38 -4.43 -4.84
N SER A 14 3.53 -3.91 -5.30
CA SER A 14 3.69 -3.49 -6.69
C SER A 14 3.67 -4.67 -7.66
N SER A 15 4.30 -5.77 -7.30
CA SER A 15 4.32 -6.98 -8.14
C SER A 15 2.91 -7.57 -8.28
N LEU A 16 2.16 -7.61 -7.18
CA LEU A 16 0.77 -8.08 -7.20
C LEU A 16 -0.12 -7.16 -8.04
N ALA A 17 0.02 -5.85 -7.86
CA ALA A 17 -0.76 -4.87 -8.63
C ALA A 17 -0.55 -5.04 -10.14
N ILE A 18 0.70 -5.16 -10.56
CA ILE A 18 1.06 -5.32 -11.97
C ILE A 18 0.52 -6.65 -12.51
N ALA A 19 0.65 -7.74 -11.74
CA ALA A 19 0.13 -9.04 -12.15
C ALA A 19 -1.39 -9.02 -12.32
N LEU A 20 -2.11 -8.40 -11.37
CA LEU A 20 -3.55 -8.27 -11.46
C LEU A 20 -3.97 -7.43 -12.67
N LYS A 21 -3.30 -6.31 -12.91
CA LYS A 21 -3.62 -5.44 -14.05
C LYS A 21 -3.33 -6.13 -15.39
N THR A 22 -2.27 -6.92 -15.44
CA THR A 22 -1.90 -7.68 -16.66
C THR A 22 -2.95 -8.74 -16.98
N ASN A 23 -3.41 -9.48 -15.98
CA ASN A 23 -4.37 -10.55 -16.17
C ASN A 23 -5.82 -10.06 -16.26
N TYR A 24 -6.13 -8.90 -15.68
CA TYR A 24 -7.47 -8.32 -15.67
C TYR A 24 -7.38 -6.83 -16.04
N PRO A 25 -7.16 -6.51 -17.33
CA PRO A 25 -6.91 -5.11 -17.75
C PRO A 25 -8.05 -4.14 -17.42
N ALA A 26 -9.28 -4.64 -17.25
CA ALA A 26 -10.43 -3.80 -16.91
C ALA A 26 -10.48 -3.39 -15.43
N TYR A 27 -9.67 -3.98 -14.58
CA TYR A 27 -9.62 -3.61 -13.17
C TYR A 27 -9.01 -2.22 -12.99
N GLU A 28 -9.64 -1.40 -12.15
CA GLU A 28 -9.04 -0.16 -11.66
C GLU A 28 -8.27 -0.47 -10.38
N ILE A 29 -6.98 -0.23 -10.38
CA ILE A 29 -6.11 -0.55 -9.26
C ILE A 29 -5.48 0.72 -8.72
N PHE A 30 -5.60 0.92 -7.42
CA PHE A 30 -5.01 2.02 -6.67
C PHE A 30 -3.96 1.44 -5.73
N CYS A 31 -2.77 2.02 -5.73
CA CYS A 31 -1.69 1.63 -4.83
C CYS A 31 -1.39 2.77 -3.88
N LEU A 32 -1.52 2.53 -2.59
CA LEU A 32 -1.22 3.49 -1.53
C LEU A 32 0.08 3.09 -0.84
N ASP A 33 1.00 4.04 -0.69
CA ASP A 33 2.27 3.79 -0.02
C ASP A 33 2.84 5.10 0.53
N ASN A 34 3.52 5.04 1.66
CA ASN A 34 4.18 6.21 2.26
C ASN A 34 5.63 6.37 1.79
N LEU A 35 6.15 5.42 1.00
CA LEU A 35 7.52 5.43 0.47
C LEU A 35 8.60 5.44 1.55
N LYS A 36 8.28 4.99 2.76
CA LYS A 36 9.25 4.98 3.85
C LYS A 36 10.40 4.02 3.57
N ARG A 37 10.10 2.86 2.97
CA ARG A 37 11.14 1.89 2.65
C ARG A 37 11.97 2.39 1.48
N LYS A 38 13.28 2.51 1.69
CA LYS A 38 14.20 3.00 0.68
C LYS A 38 14.14 2.11 -0.57
N GLY A 39 14.01 2.73 -1.73
CA GLY A 39 13.90 2.04 -3.01
C GLY A 39 12.47 1.83 -3.50
N SER A 40 11.47 1.97 -2.63
CA SER A 40 10.06 1.83 -3.03
C SER A 40 9.65 2.83 -4.10
N GLU A 41 10.22 4.03 -4.07
CA GLU A 41 9.95 5.09 -5.06
C GLU A 41 10.27 4.66 -6.49
N LEU A 42 11.16 3.68 -6.66
CA LEU A 42 11.50 3.16 -8.00
C LEU A 42 10.35 2.40 -8.64
N ASN A 43 9.38 1.93 -7.85
CA ASN A 43 8.23 1.21 -8.37
C ASN A 43 7.12 2.13 -8.89
N ILE A 44 7.18 3.43 -8.60
CA ILE A 44 6.12 4.37 -9.03
C ILE A 44 6.02 4.41 -10.55
N ALA A 45 7.16 4.49 -11.26
CA ALA A 45 7.16 4.50 -12.72
C ALA A 45 6.60 3.21 -13.31
N ARG A 46 6.92 2.05 -12.71
CA ARG A 46 6.39 0.76 -13.15
C ARG A 46 4.87 0.70 -13.01
N LEU A 47 4.34 1.21 -11.90
CA LEU A 47 2.90 1.26 -11.66
C LEU A 47 2.22 2.16 -12.69
N ALA A 48 2.77 3.34 -12.95
CA ALA A 48 2.22 4.27 -13.93
C ALA A 48 2.21 3.66 -15.34
N GLN A 49 3.28 2.99 -15.75
CA GLN A 49 3.38 2.31 -17.04
C GLN A 49 2.34 1.20 -17.18
N ALA A 50 1.97 0.55 -16.09
CA ALA A 50 0.94 -0.48 -16.08
C ALA A 50 -0.49 0.07 -16.02
N GLY A 51 -0.66 1.39 -15.95
CA GLY A 51 -1.98 2.00 -15.85
C GLY A 51 -2.59 1.94 -14.45
N ILE A 52 -1.75 1.86 -13.42
CA ILE A 52 -2.16 1.79 -12.02
C ILE A 52 -2.00 3.16 -11.39
N THR A 53 -3.01 3.59 -10.63
CA THR A 53 -2.97 4.88 -9.95
C THR A 53 -2.19 4.76 -8.65
N PHE A 54 -1.13 5.54 -8.51
CA PHE A 54 -0.37 5.60 -7.26
C PHE A 54 -0.86 6.77 -6.41
N VAL A 55 -1.06 6.51 -5.11
CA VAL A 55 -1.44 7.51 -4.12
C VAL A 55 -0.37 7.52 -3.03
N HIS A 56 0.28 8.68 -2.83
CA HIS A 56 1.21 8.84 -1.73
C HIS A 56 0.43 9.11 -0.45
N GLY A 57 0.53 8.22 0.51
CA GLY A 57 -0.17 8.34 1.78
C GLY A 57 0.26 7.26 2.75
N ASP A 58 -0.23 7.38 3.97
CA ASP A 58 0.17 6.52 5.08
C ASP A 58 -1.08 5.88 5.71
N ILE A 59 -1.07 4.55 5.83
CA ILE A 59 -2.20 3.82 6.43
C ILE A 59 -2.45 4.20 7.89
N ARG A 60 -1.47 4.83 8.55
CA ARG A 60 -1.63 5.32 9.91
C ARG A 60 -2.53 6.56 9.99
N ASN A 61 -2.73 7.25 8.87
CA ASN A 61 -3.53 8.48 8.77
C ASN A 61 -4.81 8.19 8.01
N LYS A 62 -5.95 8.24 8.69
CA LYS A 62 -7.25 7.99 8.06
C LYS A 62 -7.52 8.93 6.89
N GLU A 63 -7.08 10.18 7.01
CA GLU A 63 -7.30 11.22 6.01
C GLU A 63 -6.65 10.89 4.67
N ASP A 64 -5.59 10.08 4.68
CA ASP A 64 -4.89 9.71 3.45
C ASP A 64 -5.70 8.77 2.57
N PHE A 65 -6.77 8.18 3.10
CA PHE A 65 -7.71 7.38 2.32
C PHE A 65 -8.77 8.23 1.61
N ASP A 66 -8.93 9.50 1.98
CA ASP A 66 -10.02 10.34 1.49
C ASP A 66 -9.94 10.61 -0.02
N SER A 67 -8.74 10.59 -0.60
CA SER A 67 -8.56 10.79 -2.04
C SER A 67 -8.82 9.54 -2.87
N ILE A 68 -9.06 8.41 -2.23
CA ILE A 68 -9.27 7.12 -2.89
C ILE A 68 -10.78 6.88 -2.99
N PRO A 69 -11.31 6.55 -4.18
CA PRO A 69 -12.73 6.25 -4.30
C PRO A 69 -13.08 4.95 -3.58
N ALA A 70 -14.36 4.74 -3.34
CA ALA A 70 -14.82 3.47 -2.81
C ALA A 70 -14.37 2.31 -3.71
N VAL A 71 -13.84 1.25 -3.11
CA VAL A 71 -13.34 0.10 -3.84
C VAL A 71 -14.11 -1.17 -3.46
N ASP A 72 -14.01 -2.18 -4.31
CA ASP A 72 -14.67 -3.47 -4.08
C ASP A 72 -13.82 -4.36 -3.16
N THR A 73 -12.50 -4.22 -3.22
CA THR A 73 -11.55 -5.07 -2.50
C THR A 73 -10.37 -4.26 -2.00
N VAL A 74 -9.94 -4.52 -0.79
CA VAL A 74 -8.69 -3.99 -0.22
C VAL A 74 -7.73 -5.15 0.00
N ILE A 75 -6.51 -5.00 -0.52
CA ILE A 75 -5.42 -5.94 -0.25
C ILE A 75 -4.40 -5.19 0.59
N GLU A 76 -4.29 -5.57 1.85
CA GLU A 76 -3.40 -4.90 2.79
C GLU A 76 -2.03 -5.61 2.78
N ALA A 77 -1.06 -4.96 2.12
CA ALA A 77 0.33 -5.41 2.04
C ALA A 77 1.29 -4.43 2.73
N SER A 78 0.74 -3.47 3.49
CA SER A 78 1.52 -2.52 4.26
C SER A 78 1.89 -3.15 5.60
N ALA A 79 3.18 -3.28 5.85
CA ALA A 79 3.66 -3.76 7.14
C ALA A 79 5.12 -3.37 7.30
N GLU A 80 5.59 -3.30 8.55
CA GLU A 80 7.04 -3.28 8.81
C GLU A 80 7.53 -4.72 8.71
N PRO A 81 8.24 -5.09 7.64
CA PRO A 81 8.60 -6.49 7.41
C PRO A 81 9.86 -6.95 8.13
N SER A 82 10.61 -6.04 8.75
CA SER A 82 11.86 -6.38 9.42
C SER A 82 11.59 -7.14 10.70
N VAL A 83 12.24 -8.30 10.83
CA VAL A 83 12.16 -9.09 12.07
C VAL A 83 12.86 -8.40 13.24
N LEU A 84 13.72 -7.39 12.97
CA LEU A 84 14.42 -6.61 13.98
C LEU A 84 13.70 -5.32 14.36
N ALA A 85 12.61 -4.98 13.68
CA ALA A 85 11.85 -3.78 13.97
C ALA A 85 11.33 -3.82 15.41
N GLY A 86 11.51 -2.71 16.13
CA GLY A 86 11.11 -2.61 17.52
C GLY A 86 12.13 -3.15 18.53
N LEU A 87 13.20 -3.81 18.07
CA LEU A 87 14.25 -4.32 18.95
C LEU A 87 15.36 -3.29 19.18
N ASP A 88 15.67 -2.48 18.16
CA ASP A 88 16.77 -1.51 18.19
C ASP A 88 16.31 -0.09 18.55
N GLY A 89 15.05 0.09 18.96
CA GLY A 89 14.50 1.40 19.28
C GLY A 89 13.08 1.29 19.79
N THR A 90 12.28 2.34 19.59
CA THR A 90 10.89 2.32 19.99
C THR A 90 10.06 1.40 19.08
N PRO A 91 9.12 0.60 19.63
CA PRO A 91 8.21 -0.20 18.83
C PRO A 91 7.06 0.60 18.21
N ASP A 92 7.00 1.92 18.39
CA ASP A 92 5.85 2.73 17.99
C ASP A 92 5.52 2.60 16.51
N TYR A 93 6.54 2.66 15.64
CA TYR A 93 6.29 2.53 14.19
C TYR A 93 5.71 1.16 13.85
N LEU A 94 6.25 0.11 14.46
CA LEU A 94 5.77 -1.26 14.24
C LEU A 94 4.30 -1.40 14.64
N ILE A 95 3.95 -0.92 15.83
CA ILE A 95 2.58 -0.99 16.35
C ILE A 95 1.64 -0.12 15.49
N ASN A 96 2.02 1.11 15.18
CA ASN A 96 1.18 2.00 14.40
C ASN A 96 0.96 1.50 12.99
N THR A 97 1.98 0.91 12.37
CA THR A 97 1.85 0.38 10.99
C THR A 97 1.13 -0.95 10.99
N ASN A 98 1.58 -1.92 11.79
CA ASN A 98 1.07 -3.30 11.68
C ASN A 98 -0.25 -3.52 12.41
N LEU A 99 -0.59 -2.70 13.40
CA LEU A 99 -1.86 -2.80 14.11
C LEU A 99 -2.83 -1.69 13.69
N PHE A 100 -2.51 -0.45 14.02
CA PHE A 100 -3.45 0.66 13.79
C PHE A 100 -3.63 0.97 12.30
N GLY A 101 -2.58 0.80 11.48
CA GLY A 101 -2.69 0.93 10.04
C GLY A 101 -3.65 -0.10 9.46
N THR A 102 -3.58 -1.35 9.90
CA THR A 102 -4.52 -2.40 9.47
C THR A 102 -5.95 -2.07 9.92
N VAL A 103 -6.15 -1.56 11.13
CA VAL A 103 -7.47 -1.12 11.58
C VAL A 103 -8.02 -0.03 10.67
N ASN A 104 -7.20 0.94 10.27
CA ASN A 104 -7.63 1.98 9.34
C ASN A 104 -8.04 1.42 7.99
N CYS A 105 -7.32 0.41 7.48
CA CYS A 105 -7.69 -0.28 6.24
C CYS A 105 -9.05 -0.98 6.37
N LEU A 106 -9.30 -1.61 7.51
CA LEU A 106 -10.57 -2.31 7.77
C LEU A 106 -11.74 -1.34 7.88
N ASN A 107 -11.48 -0.11 8.33
CA ASN A 107 -12.52 0.91 8.48
C ASN A 107 -12.74 1.74 7.22
N TYR A 108 -11.90 1.59 6.23
CA TYR A 108 -12.04 2.25 4.94
C TYR A 108 -13.15 1.61 4.11
#